data_d6d9ac27115d827de1be88b68cc9610a
#
_entry.id   d6d9ac27115d827de1be88b68cc9610a
#
_cell.length_a   1.000
_cell.length_b   1.000
_cell.length_c   1.000
_cell.angle_alpha   90.00
_cell.angle_beta   90.00
_cell.angle_gamma   90.00
#
_symmetry.space_group_name_H-M   'P 1'
#
loop_
_entity.id
_entity.type
_entity.pdbx_description
1 polymer ?
#
loop_
_entity_poly.entity_id
_entity_poly.type
_entity_poly.pdbx_seq_one_letter_code
_entity_poly.pdbx_strand_id
1 'polypeptide(L)'
;LFFQYMASNTPFQDKKDENILNIRMRDAVEQGLKLPDWCTPEFYSYEHNKNQRIKLKIDENNNATFAVRSFEKDDADIMDSNKAYFASLRWIDTEEKAESLIQYLRNHLQFTDEVELWFLYQGPEYDQIECETVQIDELRADDLKEFYDDFTLDSPRRMTVCR
;
A
#
# COMPACT_ATOMS: atom_id res chain seq x y z
N LEU A 1 -12.73 6.09 -2.80
CA LEU A 1 -11.74 5.02 -2.76
C LEU A 1 -10.38 5.58 -3.17
N PHE A 2 -9.36 5.36 -2.35
CA PHE A 2 -8.00 5.84 -2.57
C PHE A 2 -7.10 4.73 -3.08
N PHE A 3 -6.14 5.09 -3.92
CA PHE A 3 -5.17 4.16 -4.49
C PHE A 3 -3.76 4.68 -4.26
N GLN A 4 -2.88 3.81 -3.86
CA GLN A 4 -1.45 4.07 -3.70
C GLN A 4 -0.71 3.21 -4.72
N TYR A 5 -0.07 3.84 -5.70
CA TYR A 5 0.65 3.16 -6.76
C TYR A 5 2.08 3.63 -6.87
N MET A 6 2.91 2.79 -7.47
CA MET A 6 4.25 3.13 -7.90
C MET A 6 4.42 2.88 -9.39
N ALA A 7 5.28 3.66 -10.02
CA ALA A 7 5.69 3.47 -11.41
C ALA A 7 7.21 3.62 -11.56
N SER A 8 7.84 2.79 -12.38
CA SER A 8 9.28 2.75 -12.57
C SER A 8 9.64 2.17 -13.93
N ASN A 9 10.87 2.43 -14.39
CA ASN A 9 11.43 1.77 -15.56
C ASN A 9 12.19 0.47 -15.24
N THR A 10 12.17 0.05 -13.98
CA THR A 10 12.68 -1.23 -13.50
C THR A 10 11.54 -2.01 -12.85
N PRO A 11 11.42 -3.33 -13.08
CA PRO A 11 10.39 -4.14 -12.45
C PRO A 11 10.42 -4.04 -10.92
N PHE A 12 9.26 -3.94 -10.32
CA PHE A 12 9.12 -3.98 -8.87
C PHE A 12 9.22 -5.42 -8.36
N GLN A 13 9.87 -5.59 -7.23
CA GLN A 13 9.86 -6.85 -6.52
C GLN A 13 8.58 -6.94 -5.69
N ASP A 14 7.76 -7.95 -5.94
CA ASP A 14 6.58 -8.22 -5.15
C ASP A 14 6.95 -8.53 -3.70
N LYS A 15 6.17 -8.01 -2.78
CA LYS A 15 6.35 -8.17 -1.35
C LYS A 15 5.01 -8.43 -0.70
N LYS A 16 4.91 -9.55 0.00
CA LYS A 16 3.74 -9.84 0.84
C LYS A 16 3.86 -9.10 2.16
N ASP A 17 2.72 -8.70 2.70
CA ASP A 17 2.67 -8.27 4.10
C ASP A 17 2.76 -9.50 5.00
N GLU A 18 3.93 -9.75 5.56
CA GLU A 18 4.25 -10.93 6.38
C GLU A 18 3.50 -10.94 7.71
N ASN A 19 2.98 -9.80 8.14
CA ASN A 19 2.20 -9.68 9.38
C ASN A 19 0.70 -9.92 9.18
N ILE A 20 0.25 -10.19 7.96
CA ILE A 20 -1.15 -10.46 7.66
C ILE A 20 -1.35 -11.92 7.28
N LEU A 21 -2.19 -12.60 8.07
CA LEU A 21 -2.64 -13.95 7.81
C LEU A 21 -4.01 -13.92 7.13
N ASN A 22 -4.10 -14.48 5.94
CA ASN A 22 -5.37 -14.66 5.25
C ASN A 22 -5.89 -16.09 5.50
N ILE A 23 -6.86 -16.23 6.39
CA ILE A 23 -7.33 -17.50 6.92
C ILE A 23 -8.86 -17.58 6.92
N ARG A 24 -9.44 -18.79 6.81
CA ARG A 24 -10.88 -18.96 7.02
C ARG A 24 -11.22 -18.77 8.50
N MET A 25 -12.38 -18.18 8.79
CA MET A 25 -12.81 -17.94 10.17
C MET A 25 -12.77 -19.22 11.01
N ARG A 26 -13.32 -20.34 10.50
CA ARG A 26 -13.31 -21.61 11.20
C ARG A 26 -11.90 -22.10 11.56
N ASP A 27 -10.97 -21.96 10.63
CA ASP A 27 -9.58 -22.41 10.83
C ASP A 27 -8.88 -21.51 11.87
N ALA A 28 -9.20 -20.22 11.87
CA ALA A 28 -8.71 -19.29 12.88
C ALA A 28 -9.21 -19.66 14.29
N VAL A 29 -10.50 -19.98 14.43
CA VAL A 29 -11.09 -20.44 15.69
C VAL A 29 -10.46 -21.74 16.16
N GLU A 30 -10.32 -22.73 15.27
CA GLU A 30 -9.69 -24.02 15.57
C GLU A 30 -8.24 -23.86 16.03
N GLN A 31 -7.51 -22.89 15.49
CA GLN A 31 -6.14 -22.58 15.89
C GLN A 31 -6.05 -21.68 17.13
N GLY A 32 -7.18 -21.31 17.73
CA GLY A 32 -7.22 -20.46 18.91
C GLY A 32 -6.80 -19.00 18.66
N LEU A 33 -6.87 -18.52 17.40
CA LEU A 33 -6.55 -17.15 17.06
C LEU A 33 -7.68 -16.21 17.47
N LYS A 34 -7.30 -15.03 17.95
CA LYS A 34 -8.27 -13.98 18.30
C LYS A 34 -8.90 -13.41 17.03
N LEU A 35 -10.20 -13.54 16.93
CA LEU A 35 -10.98 -12.87 15.87
C LEU A 35 -11.23 -11.40 16.24
N PRO A 36 -11.33 -10.49 15.22
CA PRO A 36 -11.85 -9.15 15.45
C PRO A 36 -13.26 -9.19 16.05
N ASP A 37 -13.60 -8.21 16.89
CA ASP A 37 -14.87 -8.19 17.64
C ASP A 37 -16.11 -8.26 16.73
N TRP A 38 -16.00 -7.70 15.51
CA TRP A 38 -17.10 -7.70 14.53
C TRP A 38 -17.39 -9.07 13.89
N CYS A 39 -16.51 -10.05 14.04
CA CYS A 39 -16.65 -11.39 13.45
C CYS A 39 -16.54 -12.53 14.48
N THR A 40 -16.76 -12.22 15.75
CA THR A 40 -16.83 -13.27 16.78
C THR A 40 -18.09 -14.12 16.62
N PRO A 41 -18.08 -15.40 17.07
CA PRO A 41 -19.27 -16.27 17.00
C PRO A 41 -20.53 -15.68 17.65
N GLU A 42 -20.37 -14.84 18.66
CA GLU A 42 -21.49 -14.21 19.38
C GLU A 42 -22.06 -13.00 18.65
N PHE A 43 -21.26 -12.28 17.89
CA PHE A 43 -21.65 -11.01 17.27
C PHE A 43 -22.07 -11.15 15.82
N TYR A 44 -21.47 -12.07 15.10
CA TYR A 44 -21.69 -12.27 13.68
C TYR A 44 -22.21 -13.67 13.44
N SER A 45 -23.10 -13.85 12.46
CA SER A 45 -23.62 -15.18 12.14
C SER A 45 -22.49 -16.11 11.66
N TYR A 46 -21.71 -16.58 12.64
CA TYR A 46 -20.51 -17.39 12.40
C TYR A 46 -20.82 -18.63 11.56
N GLU A 47 -21.92 -19.33 11.86
CA GLU A 47 -22.32 -20.53 11.12
C GLU A 47 -22.52 -20.28 9.62
N HIS A 48 -23.00 -19.10 9.24
CA HIS A 48 -23.17 -18.72 7.84
C HIS A 48 -21.86 -18.27 7.17
N ASN A 49 -20.90 -17.77 7.95
CA ASN A 49 -19.69 -17.10 7.46
C ASN A 49 -18.39 -17.80 7.79
N LYS A 50 -18.42 -18.93 8.50
CA LYS A 50 -17.23 -19.65 8.97
C LYS A 50 -16.25 -20.08 7.85
N ASN A 51 -16.75 -20.21 6.63
CA ASN A 51 -15.93 -20.55 5.47
C ASN A 51 -15.33 -19.32 4.75
N GLN A 52 -15.75 -18.11 5.11
CA GLN A 52 -15.19 -16.88 4.57
C GLN A 52 -13.77 -16.66 5.08
N ARG A 53 -12.96 -16.09 4.20
CA ARG A 53 -11.59 -15.73 4.55
C ARG A 53 -11.55 -14.33 5.16
N ILE A 54 -10.77 -14.18 6.20
CA ILE A 54 -10.50 -12.93 6.90
C ILE A 54 -9.00 -12.67 6.94
N LYS A 55 -8.64 -11.42 7.14
CA LYS A 55 -7.26 -11.00 7.33
C LYS A 55 -7.04 -10.71 8.81
N LEU A 56 -6.11 -11.44 9.40
CA LEU A 56 -5.71 -11.27 10.80
C LEU A 56 -4.28 -10.74 10.86
N LYS A 57 -4.04 -9.81 11.77
CA LYS A 57 -2.70 -9.36 12.10
C LYS A 57 -2.05 -10.37 13.04
N ILE A 58 -0.85 -10.85 12.68
CA ILE A 58 -0.13 -11.87 13.46
C ILE A 58 0.47 -11.25 14.73
N ASP A 59 1.11 -10.09 14.57
CA ASP A 59 1.73 -9.32 15.66
C ASP A 59 1.12 -7.92 15.70
N GLU A 60 0.30 -7.65 16.71
CA GLU A 60 -0.39 -6.36 16.90
C GLU A 60 0.58 -5.18 17.08
N ASN A 61 1.81 -5.43 17.52
CA ASN A 61 2.84 -4.42 17.74
C ASN A 61 3.71 -4.14 16.50
N ASN A 62 3.60 -4.98 15.47
CA ASN A 62 4.36 -4.78 14.23
C ASN A 62 3.55 -3.96 13.22
N ASN A 63 3.88 -2.69 13.09
CA ASN A 63 3.26 -1.76 12.15
C ASN A 63 4.16 -1.42 10.95
N ALA A 64 5.30 -2.10 10.79
CA ALA A 64 6.30 -1.79 9.76
C ALA A 64 6.06 -2.52 8.43
N THR A 65 5.23 -3.55 8.39
CA THR A 65 5.04 -4.37 7.20
C THR A 65 4.01 -3.77 6.25
N PHE A 66 4.26 -3.92 4.95
CA PHE A 66 3.36 -3.52 3.88
C PHE A 66 3.49 -4.47 2.69
N ALA A 67 2.57 -4.39 1.73
CA ALA A 67 2.60 -5.20 0.53
C ALA A 67 2.89 -4.37 -0.72
N VAL A 68 3.62 -4.97 -1.66
CA VAL A 68 3.83 -4.47 -3.03
C VAL A 68 3.34 -5.54 -3.99
N ARG A 69 2.47 -5.17 -4.92
CA ARG A 69 1.96 -6.06 -5.95
C ARG A 69 2.09 -5.42 -7.33
N SER A 70 2.91 -6.02 -8.18
CA SER A 70 3.03 -5.63 -9.58
C SER A 70 1.72 -5.87 -10.34
N PHE A 71 1.43 -5.01 -11.31
CA PHE A 71 0.31 -5.15 -12.22
C PHE A 71 0.68 -4.66 -13.63
N GLU A 72 -0.11 -5.04 -14.63
CA GLU A 72 0.14 -4.68 -16.02
C GLU A 72 -0.26 -3.24 -16.34
N LYS A 73 0.39 -2.65 -17.32
CA LYS A 73 0.18 -1.25 -17.72
C LYS A 73 -1.28 -0.95 -18.09
N ASP A 74 -1.97 -1.90 -18.69
CA ASP A 74 -3.37 -1.71 -19.12
C ASP A 74 -4.33 -1.50 -17.94
N ASP A 75 -3.93 -1.97 -16.74
CA ASP A 75 -4.68 -1.74 -15.51
C ASP A 75 -4.36 -0.36 -14.87
N ALA A 76 -3.43 0.40 -15.46
CA ALA A 76 -2.91 1.67 -14.93
C ALA A 76 -3.46 2.91 -15.66
N ASP A 77 -4.58 2.81 -16.34
CA ASP A 77 -5.17 3.91 -17.15
C ASP A 77 -5.44 5.20 -16.36
N ILE A 78 -5.55 5.08 -15.04
CA ILE A 78 -5.75 6.24 -14.15
C ILE A 78 -4.47 7.03 -13.85
N MET A 79 -3.31 6.50 -14.25
CA MET A 79 -2.01 7.15 -14.06
C MET A 79 -1.47 7.63 -15.41
N ASP A 80 -1.27 8.92 -15.54
CA ASP A 80 -0.56 9.50 -16.69
C ASP A 80 0.96 9.38 -16.47
N SER A 81 1.46 8.15 -16.56
CA SER A 81 2.87 7.81 -16.40
C SER A 81 3.44 7.17 -17.66
N ASN A 82 4.64 7.60 -18.05
CA ASN A 82 5.40 7.02 -19.15
C ASN A 82 6.34 5.87 -18.72
N LYS A 83 6.26 5.46 -17.46
CA LYS A 83 7.05 4.35 -16.93
C LYS A 83 6.59 3.00 -17.50
N ALA A 84 7.45 2.00 -17.45
CA ALA A 84 7.19 0.69 -18.03
C ALA A 84 6.57 -0.31 -17.05
N TYR A 85 6.80 -0.14 -15.75
CA TYR A 85 6.37 -1.07 -14.70
C TYR A 85 5.59 -0.36 -13.62
N PHE A 86 4.57 -1.06 -13.10
CA PHE A 86 3.63 -0.52 -12.12
C PHE A 86 3.43 -1.50 -10.96
N ALA A 87 3.20 -0.96 -9.78
CA ALA A 87 2.83 -1.73 -8.60
C ALA A 87 1.84 -0.98 -7.72
N SER A 88 0.98 -1.72 -7.03
CA SER A 88 0.15 -1.20 -5.96
C SER A 88 0.87 -1.32 -4.62
N LEU A 89 0.70 -0.29 -3.78
CA LEU A 89 1.05 -0.30 -2.37
C LEU A 89 -0.21 -0.51 -1.54
N ARG A 90 -0.03 -1.10 -0.36
CA ARG A 90 -1.13 -1.29 0.56
C ARG A 90 -0.92 -0.43 1.79
N TRP A 91 -1.67 0.67 1.86
CA TRP A 91 -1.81 1.58 2.99
C TRP A 91 -0.52 1.91 3.76
N ILE A 92 0.11 2.98 3.38
CA ILE A 92 1.24 3.57 4.11
C ILE A 92 0.65 4.62 5.06
N ASP A 93 0.18 4.17 6.21
CA ASP A 93 -0.57 4.95 7.19
C ASP A 93 0.15 5.15 8.52
N THR A 94 1.28 4.47 8.73
CA THR A 94 2.08 4.60 9.94
C THR A 94 3.50 5.08 9.62
N GLU A 95 4.18 5.67 10.62
CA GLU A 95 5.57 6.08 10.49
C GLU A 95 6.49 4.90 10.20
N GLU A 96 6.27 3.77 10.86
CA GLU A 96 7.06 2.55 10.67
C GLU A 96 6.91 1.99 9.26
N LYS A 97 5.70 2.03 8.67
CA LYS A 97 5.49 1.64 7.27
C LYS A 97 6.15 2.60 6.31
N ALA A 98 6.09 3.90 6.59
CA ALA A 98 6.74 4.91 5.77
C ALA A 98 8.27 4.73 5.77
N GLU A 99 8.89 4.47 6.91
CA GLU A 99 10.31 4.16 7.00
C GLU A 99 10.68 2.88 6.24
N SER A 100 9.85 1.85 6.33
CA SER A 100 10.03 0.59 5.59
C SER A 100 9.88 0.81 4.07
N LEU A 101 8.97 1.67 3.64
CA LEU A 101 8.85 2.05 2.23
C LEU A 101 10.09 2.81 1.75
N ILE A 102 10.63 3.74 2.53
CA ILE A 102 11.86 4.44 2.18
C ILE A 102 13.00 3.44 1.96
N GLN A 103 13.13 2.44 2.82
CA GLN A 103 14.16 1.39 2.64
C GLN A 103 13.92 0.55 1.38
N TYR A 104 12.68 0.21 1.08
CA TYR A 104 12.30 -0.48 -0.15
C TYR A 104 12.68 0.36 -1.39
N LEU A 105 12.38 1.66 -1.37
CA LEU A 105 12.72 2.58 -2.45
C LEU A 105 14.23 2.74 -2.64
N ARG A 106 15.00 2.81 -1.56
CA ARG A 106 16.47 2.82 -1.64
C ARG A 106 17.02 1.59 -2.35
N ASN A 107 16.49 0.43 -2.03
CA ASN A 107 16.89 -0.81 -2.69
C ASN A 107 16.50 -0.81 -4.17
N HIS A 108 15.30 -0.36 -4.50
CA HIS A 108 14.82 -0.27 -5.88
C HIS A 108 15.67 0.73 -6.72
N LEU A 109 16.02 1.88 -6.13
CA LEU A 109 16.81 2.93 -6.77
C LEU A 109 18.29 2.56 -7.01
N GLN A 110 18.75 1.39 -6.57
CA GLN A 110 20.03 0.84 -7.00
C GLN A 110 20.03 0.43 -8.48
N PHE A 111 18.85 0.18 -9.05
CA PHE A 111 18.65 -0.35 -10.41
C PHE A 111 18.01 0.65 -11.37
N THR A 112 17.59 1.81 -10.91
CA THR A 112 16.95 2.85 -11.71
C THR A 112 17.25 4.23 -11.11
N ASP A 113 17.07 5.29 -11.90
CA ASP A 113 17.37 6.65 -11.47
C ASP A 113 16.25 7.29 -10.66
N GLU A 114 15.02 6.86 -10.91
CA GLU A 114 13.84 7.43 -10.25
C GLU A 114 12.69 6.43 -10.15
N VAL A 115 11.80 6.67 -9.19
CA VAL A 115 10.54 5.97 -9.02
C VAL A 115 9.45 7.00 -8.74
N GLU A 116 8.27 6.81 -9.33
CA GLU A 116 7.12 7.64 -9.07
C GLU A 116 6.24 6.98 -8.00
N LEU A 117 5.83 7.74 -7.00
CA LEU A 117 4.76 7.41 -6.07
C LEU A 117 3.51 8.17 -6.50
N TRP A 118 2.37 7.49 -6.54
CA TRP A 118 1.10 8.05 -6.93
C TRP A 118 0.07 7.86 -5.84
N PHE A 119 -0.64 8.94 -5.50
CA PHE A 119 -1.78 8.90 -4.61
C PHE A 119 -2.99 9.44 -5.35
N LEU A 120 -3.95 8.56 -5.62
CA LEU A 120 -5.10 8.80 -6.46
C LEU A 120 -6.39 8.58 -5.71
N TYR A 121 -7.41 9.30 -6.11
CA TYR A 121 -8.77 9.13 -5.63
C TYR A 121 -9.68 8.72 -6.79
N GLN A 122 -10.55 7.75 -6.58
CA GLN A 122 -11.55 7.37 -7.55
C GLN A 122 -12.65 8.43 -7.57
N GLY A 123 -12.67 9.23 -8.61
CA GLY A 123 -13.60 10.34 -8.78
C GLY A 123 -13.63 10.84 -10.21
N PRO A 124 -14.21 12.01 -10.44
CA PRO A 124 -14.23 12.62 -11.76
C PRO A 124 -12.82 12.87 -12.29
N GLU A 125 -12.69 13.04 -13.59
CA GLU A 125 -11.44 13.42 -14.23
C GLU A 125 -10.83 14.63 -13.54
N TYR A 126 -9.53 14.54 -13.22
CA TYR A 126 -8.80 15.61 -12.59
C TYR A 126 -8.10 16.44 -13.65
N ASP A 127 -8.31 17.73 -13.63
CA ASP A 127 -7.66 18.67 -14.55
C ASP A 127 -6.19 18.91 -14.21
N GLN A 128 -5.78 18.61 -12.97
CA GLN A 128 -4.43 18.89 -12.48
C GLN A 128 -3.93 17.78 -11.58
N ILE A 129 -2.63 17.52 -11.69
CA ILE A 129 -1.89 16.59 -10.82
C ILE A 129 -0.86 17.42 -10.04
N GLU A 130 -0.86 17.31 -8.72
CA GLU A 130 0.19 17.88 -7.89
C GLU A 130 1.45 17.04 -8.01
N CYS A 131 2.54 17.65 -8.46
CA CYS A 131 3.80 16.97 -8.68
C CYS A 131 4.90 17.56 -7.80
N GLU A 132 5.65 16.68 -7.15
CA GLU A 132 6.85 17.05 -6.42
C GLU A 132 8.00 16.08 -6.74
N THR A 133 9.21 16.51 -6.52
CA THR A 133 10.42 15.71 -6.71
C THR A 133 11.28 15.80 -5.47
N VAL A 134 11.78 14.67 -5.00
CA VAL A 134 12.63 14.57 -3.81
C VAL A 134 13.78 13.60 -4.07
N GLN A 135 14.96 13.89 -3.51
CA GLN A 135 16.07 12.94 -3.48
C GLN A 135 15.83 11.90 -2.38
N ILE A 136 16.18 10.64 -2.64
CA ILE A 136 15.96 9.56 -1.67
C ILE A 136 16.64 9.85 -0.32
N ASP A 137 17.80 10.48 -0.32
CA ASP A 137 18.53 10.81 0.91
C ASP A 137 17.87 11.92 1.74
N GLU A 138 16.97 12.69 1.14
CA GLU A 138 16.22 13.76 1.79
C GLU A 138 14.80 13.34 2.18
N LEU A 139 14.32 12.21 1.63
CA LEU A 139 12.97 11.69 1.91
C LEU A 139 12.86 11.18 3.35
N ARG A 140 11.86 11.66 4.07
CA ARG A 140 11.56 11.29 5.45
C ARG A 140 10.18 10.67 5.58
N ALA A 141 9.97 9.92 6.66
CA ALA A 141 8.67 9.32 6.97
C ALA A 141 7.54 10.35 7.02
N ASP A 142 7.77 11.52 7.59
CA ASP A 142 6.78 12.60 7.65
C ASP A 142 6.37 13.10 6.27
N ASP A 143 7.29 13.17 5.30
CA ASP A 143 6.99 13.56 3.91
C ASP A 143 6.02 12.56 3.27
N LEU A 144 6.22 11.27 3.48
CA LEU A 144 5.33 10.23 2.99
C LEU A 144 3.96 10.24 3.69
N LYS A 145 3.93 10.48 4.99
CA LYS A 145 2.67 10.60 5.74
C LYS A 145 1.84 11.78 5.25
N GLU A 146 2.47 12.91 4.96
CA GLU A 146 1.81 14.08 4.37
C GLU A 146 1.34 13.79 2.93
N PHE A 147 2.18 13.15 2.13
CA PHE A 147 1.86 12.78 0.75
C PHE A 147 0.63 11.85 0.68
N TYR A 148 0.50 10.89 1.59
CA TYR A 148 -0.61 9.94 1.64
C TYR A 148 -1.76 10.36 2.57
N ASP A 149 -1.81 11.62 2.98
CA ASP A 149 -2.91 12.15 3.79
C ASP A 149 -4.16 12.35 2.91
N ASP A 150 -5.17 11.52 3.12
CA ASP A 150 -6.43 11.56 2.38
C ASP A 150 -7.33 12.73 2.78
N PHE A 151 -7.17 13.30 3.97
CA PHE A 151 -7.92 14.48 4.42
C PHE A 151 -7.56 15.75 3.66
N THR A 152 -6.37 15.81 3.09
CA THR A 152 -5.86 16.97 2.34
C THR A 152 -5.80 16.72 0.83
N LEU A 153 -6.36 15.60 0.34
CA LEU A 153 -6.31 15.24 -1.06
C LEU A 153 -7.39 15.96 -1.88
N ASP A 154 -7.04 17.10 -2.43
CA ASP A 154 -7.90 17.89 -3.35
C ASP A 154 -7.69 17.52 -4.83
N SER A 155 -6.54 16.94 -5.14
CA SER A 155 -6.14 16.52 -6.49
C SER A 155 -5.21 15.29 -6.41
N PRO A 156 -5.08 14.50 -7.50
CA PRO A 156 -4.09 13.43 -7.54
C PRO A 156 -2.70 13.96 -7.27
N ARG A 157 -1.90 13.19 -6.59
CA ARG A 157 -0.52 13.53 -6.24
C ARG A 157 0.46 12.56 -6.86
N ARG A 158 1.56 13.10 -7.35
CA ARG A 158 2.72 12.32 -7.78
C ARG A 158 3.98 12.84 -7.10
N MET A 159 4.71 11.98 -6.45
CA MET A 159 6.04 12.26 -5.93
C MET A 159 7.05 11.46 -6.76
N THR A 160 8.01 12.13 -7.39
CA THR A 160 9.13 11.49 -8.05
C THR A 160 10.30 11.43 -7.06
N VAL A 161 10.70 10.22 -6.70
CA VAL A 161 11.82 9.97 -5.81
C VAL A 161 13.04 9.61 -6.66
N CYS A 162 14.10 10.39 -6.53
CA CYS A 162 15.34 10.25 -7.31
C CYS A 162 16.45 9.64 -6.46
N ARG A 163 17.35 8.88 -7.14
CA ARG A 163 18.56 8.34 -6.55
C ARG A 163 19.53 9.43 -6.12
#